data_78d47ca664eaae6d2a80ce371b6e06b6
#
_entry.id   78d47ca664eaae6d2a80ce371b6e06b6
#
_cell.length_a   1.000
_cell.length_b   1.000
_cell.length_c   1.000
_cell.angle_alpha   90.00
_cell.angle_beta   90.00
_cell.angle_gamma   90.00
#
_symmetry.space_group_name_H-M   'P 1'
#
loop_
_entity.id
_entity.type
_entity.pdbx_description
1 polymer ?
#
loop_
_entity_poly.entity_id
_entity_poly.type
_entity_poly.pdbx_seq_one_letter_code
_entity_poly.pdbx_strand_id
1 'polypeptide(L)'
;MKSLLIINLLFLKIVFSQTETIQLKKEKEITFFPSIAGYFEGPINYSLICNEEGIKCPHGFKIDHFNINFSDKKTSINGNKIPDSICVQLGRYYIGEMVFFTNITAVNNLNERIFLTPFSLTPIKNEK
;
A
#
# COMPACT_ATOMS: atom_id res chain seq x y z
N MET A 1 54.77 7.50 -1.47
CA MET A 1 54.19 6.48 -0.62
C MET A 1 53.12 7.00 0.33
N LYS A 2 53.36 8.12 1.01
CA LYS A 2 52.40 8.68 1.95
C LYS A 2 51.12 9.17 1.27
N SER A 3 51.21 9.68 0.03
CA SER A 3 50.02 10.15 -0.70
C SER A 3 49.11 9.03 -1.15
N LEU A 4 49.61 7.83 -1.39
CA LEU A 4 48.80 6.68 -1.78
C LEU A 4 47.92 6.18 -0.62
N LEU A 5 48.46 6.21 0.62
CA LEU A 5 47.71 5.82 1.81
C LEU A 5 46.53 6.77 2.08
N ILE A 6 46.72 8.08 1.88
CA ILE A 6 45.68 9.09 2.08
C ILE A 6 44.54 8.91 1.07
N ILE A 7 44.84 8.60 -0.17
CA ILE A 7 43.82 8.38 -1.22
C ILE A 7 42.99 7.16 -0.89
N ASN A 8 43.59 6.09 -0.40
CA ASN A 8 42.84 4.87 -0.02
C ASN A 8 41.86 5.12 1.13
N LEU A 9 42.27 5.92 2.10
CA LEU A 9 41.41 6.25 3.24
C LEU A 9 40.19 7.08 2.78
N LEU A 10 40.38 8.02 1.90
CA LEU A 10 39.26 8.81 1.35
C LEU A 10 38.27 7.94 0.57
N PHE A 11 38.78 6.99 -0.20
CA PHE A 11 37.96 6.06 -0.96
C PHE A 11 37.07 5.22 -0.07
N LEU A 12 37.61 4.71 1.03
CA LEU A 12 36.83 3.91 2.00
C LEU A 12 35.71 4.70 2.65
N LYS A 13 35.92 5.95 2.98
CA LYS A 13 34.89 6.82 3.56
C LYS A 13 33.70 7.04 2.61
N ILE A 14 33.97 7.21 1.35
CA ILE A 14 32.91 7.42 0.34
C ILE A 14 32.03 6.17 0.24
N VAL A 15 32.58 4.97 0.25
CA VAL A 15 31.83 3.73 0.18
C VAL A 15 30.91 3.58 1.39
N PHE A 16 31.36 3.90 2.59
CA PHE A 16 30.54 3.83 3.79
C PHE A 16 29.34 4.78 3.74
N SER A 17 29.54 6.01 3.28
CA SER A 17 28.45 6.98 3.17
C SER A 17 27.35 6.51 2.22
N GLN A 18 27.71 5.91 1.10
CA GLN A 18 26.73 5.39 0.16
C GLN A 18 25.91 4.25 0.73
N THR A 19 26.54 3.36 1.49
CA THR A 19 25.85 2.25 2.11
C THR A 19 24.81 2.73 3.13
N GLU A 20 25.16 3.70 3.95
CA GLU A 20 24.24 4.26 4.94
C GLU A 20 23.04 4.93 4.27
N THR A 21 23.23 5.65 3.18
CA THR A 21 22.16 6.31 2.45
C THR A 21 21.16 5.30 1.89
N ILE A 22 21.64 4.17 1.37
CA ILE A 22 20.78 3.12 0.84
C ILE A 22 19.95 2.49 1.95
N GLN A 23 20.51 2.24 3.12
CA GLN A 23 19.77 1.67 4.25
C GLN A 23 18.66 2.59 4.74
N LEU A 24 18.93 3.89 4.82
CA LEU A 24 17.92 4.87 5.23
C LEU A 24 16.73 4.91 4.26
N LYS A 25 16.97 4.80 2.97
CA LYS A 25 15.89 4.74 1.98
C LYS A 25 15.01 3.51 2.16
N LYS A 26 15.59 2.36 2.44
CA LYS A 26 14.83 1.13 2.69
C LYS A 26 13.94 1.25 3.92
N GLU A 27 14.44 1.84 5.00
CA GLU A 27 13.65 2.05 6.21
C GLU A 27 12.44 2.95 5.96
N LYS A 28 12.57 4.00 5.14
CA LYS A 28 11.46 4.88 4.80
C LYS A 28 10.37 4.18 4.00
N GLU A 29 10.73 3.24 3.15
CA GLU A 29 9.76 2.52 2.32
C GLU A 29 8.90 1.54 3.10
N ILE A 30 9.36 1.06 4.25
CA ILE A 30 8.69 0.02 5.05
C ILE A 30 7.64 0.59 6.01
N THR A 31 7.56 1.91 6.17
CA THR A 31 6.78 2.51 7.26
C THR A 31 5.32 2.81 6.93
N PHE A 32 4.85 2.59 5.70
CA PHE A 32 3.47 2.90 5.34
C PHE A 32 2.68 1.63 5.03
N PHE A 33 1.51 1.52 5.65
CA PHE A 33 0.56 0.44 5.39
C PHE A 33 -0.71 1.05 4.80
N PRO A 34 -1.16 0.59 3.61
CA PRO A 34 -2.42 1.07 3.07
C PRO A 34 -3.59 0.62 3.94
N SER A 35 -4.66 1.40 3.94
CA SER A 35 -5.82 1.11 4.78
C SER A 35 -7.08 1.70 4.16
N ILE A 36 -8.24 1.19 4.60
CA ILE A 36 -9.55 1.76 4.27
C ILE A 36 -10.19 2.19 5.59
N ALA A 37 -10.51 3.47 5.71
CA ALA A 37 -11.10 4.04 6.92
C ALA A 37 -10.28 3.71 8.20
N GLY A 38 -8.96 3.60 8.04
CA GLY A 38 -8.06 3.25 9.14
C GLY A 38 -7.91 1.75 9.39
N TYR A 39 -8.61 0.90 8.66
CA TYR A 39 -8.57 -0.56 8.84
C TYR A 39 -7.66 -1.20 7.80
N PHE A 40 -6.81 -2.12 8.22
CA PHE A 40 -5.95 -2.89 7.32
C PHE A 40 -5.97 -4.39 7.63
N GLU A 41 -6.80 -4.83 8.56
CA GLU A 41 -7.04 -6.25 8.84
C GLU A 41 -8.30 -6.42 9.69
N GLY A 42 -8.88 -7.60 9.63
CA GLY A 42 -9.99 -7.98 10.49
C GLY A 42 -11.35 -7.46 10.05
N PRO A 43 -12.34 -7.52 10.97
CA PRO A 43 -13.70 -7.14 10.63
C PRO A 43 -13.86 -5.63 10.49
N ILE A 44 -14.69 -5.23 9.52
CA ILE A 44 -15.02 -3.84 9.26
C ILE A 44 -16.47 -3.78 8.80
N ASN A 45 -17.19 -2.77 9.24
CA ASN A 45 -18.54 -2.55 8.70
C ASN A 45 -18.44 -2.35 7.18
N TYR A 46 -19.24 -3.12 6.42
CA TYR A 46 -19.14 -3.10 4.97
C TYR A 46 -19.36 -1.71 4.37
N SER A 47 -20.13 -0.86 5.02
CA SER A 47 -20.37 0.50 4.54
C SER A 47 -19.10 1.36 4.59
N LEU A 48 -18.16 1.05 5.49
CA LEU A 48 -16.90 1.78 5.58
C LEU A 48 -15.91 1.39 4.48
N ILE A 49 -16.02 0.16 3.97
CA ILE A 49 -15.19 -0.26 2.84
C ILE A 49 -15.47 0.62 1.62
N CYS A 50 -16.69 1.07 1.49
CA CYS A 50 -17.19 1.82 0.35
C CYS A 50 -17.21 3.34 0.58
N ASN A 51 -16.40 3.83 1.52
CA ASN A 51 -16.35 5.26 1.76
C ASN A 51 -15.70 6.02 0.59
N GLU A 52 -15.92 7.32 0.54
CA GLU A 52 -15.45 8.15 -0.56
C GLU A 52 -13.94 8.34 -0.60
N GLU A 53 -13.27 8.17 0.53
CA GLU A 53 -11.82 8.32 0.59
C GLU A 53 -11.08 7.13 -0.03
N GLY A 54 -11.68 5.94 -0.01
CA GLY A 54 -11.07 4.74 -0.57
C GLY A 54 -9.81 4.31 0.17
N ILE A 55 -8.90 3.69 -0.57
CA ILE A 55 -7.63 3.24 -0.01
C ILE A 55 -6.72 4.44 0.20
N LYS A 56 -6.18 4.58 1.42
CA LYS A 56 -5.22 5.63 1.75
C LYS A 56 -3.82 5.25 1.32
N CYS A 57 -3.07 6.23 0.85
CA CYS A 57 -1.70 6.05 0.40
C CYS A 57 -0.78 7.08 1.06
N PRO A 58 0.57 6.92 0.93
CA PRO A 58 1.50 7.88 1.50
C PRO A 58 1.29 9.29 0.99
N HIS A 59 1.66 10.27 1.81
CA HIS A 59 1.60 11.67 1.41
C HIS A 59 2.43 11.91 0.15
N GLY A 60 1.85 12.63 -0.80
CA GLY A 60 2.50 12.89 -2.08
C GLY A 60 2.27 11.84 -3.15
N PHE A 61 1.58 10.75 -2.81
CA PHE A 61 1.24 9.69 -3.74
C PHE A 61 -0.26 9.60 -3.92
N LYS A 62 -0.66 8.97 -5.01
CA LYS A 62 -2.05 8.73 -5.34
C LYS A 62 -2.19 7.29 -5.82
N ILE A 63 -3.18 6.56 -5.28
CA ILE A 63 -3.45 5.20 -5.73
C ILE A 63 -3.94 5.24 -7.17
N ASP A 64 -3.29 4.51 -8.07
CA ASP A 64 -3.70 4.43 -9.46
C ASP A 64 -4.38 3.11 -9.82
N HIS A 65 -4.10 2.05 -9.06
CA HIS A 65 -4.65 0.74 -9.37
C HIS A 65 -4.57 -0.19 -8.15
N PHE A 66 -5.53 -1.11 -8.05
CA PHE A 66 -5.46 -2.23 -7.12
C PHE A 66 -6.37 -3.35 -7.63
N ASN A 67 -6.16 -4.56 -7.10
CA ASN A 67 -7.06 -5.69 -7.33
C ASN A 67 -7.83 -5.98 -6.07
N ILE A 68 -9.10 -6.30 -6.21
CA ILE A 68 -9.93 -6.77 -5.12
C ILE A 68 -10.29 -8.24 -5.41
N ASN A 69 -10.02 -9.10 -4.42
CA ASN A 69 -10.28 -10.54 -4.54
C ASN A 69 -11.19 -10.99 -3.42
N PHE A 70 -12.28 -11.61 -3.77
CA PHE A 70 -13.20 -12.19 -2.79
C PHE A 70 -13.80 -13.45 -3.38
N SER A 71 -13.84 -14.52 -2.56
CA SER A 71 -14.21 -15.86 -3.01
C SER A 71 -13.31 -16.27 -4.18
N ASP A 72 -13.86 -16.60 -5.33
CA ASP A 72 -13.10 -16.96 -6.53
C ASP A 72 -13.04 -15.84 -7.56
N LYS A 73 -13.46 -14.64 -7.20
CA LYS A 73 -13.49 -13.51 -8.11
C LYS A 73 -12.31 -12.58 -7.88
N LYS A 74 -11.75 -12.08 -8.98
CA LYS A 74 -10.69 -11.09 -8.98
C LYS A 74 -11.06 -9.96 -9.91
N THR A 75 -11.07 -8.74 -9.40
CA THR A 75 -11.43 -7.57 -10.17
C THR A 75 -10.34 -6.52 -10.08
N SER A 76 -9.91 -6.00 -11.23
CA SER A 76 -8.97 -4.88 -11.31
C SER A 76 -9.71 -3.58 -11.25
N ILE A 77 -9.21 -2.65 -10.45
CA ILE A 77 -9.84 -1.35 -10.23
C ILE A 77 -8.82 -0.25 -10.49
N ASN A 78 -9.18 0.73 -11.29
CA ASN A 78 -8.38 1.91 -11.51
C ASN A 78 -8.78 2.99 -10.49
N GLY A 79 -7.78 3.60 -9.86
CA GLY A 79 -8.02 4.58 -8.80
C GLY A 79 -7.97 3.93 -7.44
N ASN A 80 -8.50 4.62 -6.43
CA ASN A 80 -8.41 4.19 -5.03
C ASN A 80 -9.76 3.80 -4.41
N LYS A 81 -10.84 3.93 -5.14
CA LYS A 81 -12.19 3.78 -4.60
C LYS A 81 -12.85 2.50 -5.14
N ILE A 82 -13.53 1.79 -4.28
CA ILE A 82 -14.28 0.60 -4.67
C ILE A 82 -15.57 1.02 -5.37
N PRO A 83 -15.84 0.50 -6.59
CA PRO A 83 -17.07 0.84 -7.31
C PRO A 83 -18.33 0.43 -6.56
N ASP A 84 -19.39 1.18 -6.73
CA ASP A 84 -20.67 0.92 -6.04
C ASP A 84 -21.23 -0.46 -6.35
N SER A 85 -21.04 -0.96 -7.57
CA SER A 85 -21.50 -2.30 -7.94
C SER A 85 -20.84 -3.39 -7.10
N ILE A 86 -19.56 -3.24 -6.80
CA ILE A 86 -18.85 -4.18 -5.95
C ILE A 86 -19.30 -4.03 -4.50
N CYS A 87 -19.51 -2.80 -4.05
CA CYS A 87 -20.01 -2.53 -2.70
C CYS A 87 -21.35 -3.22 -2.44
N VAL A 88 -22.25 -3.16 -3.40
CA VAL A 88 -23.55 -3.84 -3.30
C VAL A 88 -23.34 -5.35 -3.15
N GLN A 89 -22.45 -5.94 -3.93
CA GLN A 89 -22.15 -7.37 -3.85
C GLN A 89 -21.57 -7.75 -2.49
N LEU A 90 -20.64 -6.95 -1.97
CA LEU A 90 -20.03 -7.22 -0.67
C LEU A 90 -21.08 -7.25 0.44
N GLY A 91 -22.01 -6.31 0.43
CA GLY A 91 -23.06 -6.25 1.43
C GLY A 91 -24.13 -7.34 1.31
N ARG A 92 -24.34 -7.89 0.11
CA ARG A 92 -25.35 -8.92 -0.13
C ARG A 92 -24.82 -10.34 0.01
N TYR A 93 -23.62 -10.61 -0.53
CA TYR A 93 -23.18 -11.99 -0.72
C TYR A 93 -21.90 -12.36 0.01
N TYR A 94 -21.13 -11.36 0.49
CA TYR A 94 -19.79 -11.62 1.01
C TYR A 94 -19.58 -11.16 2.44
N ILE A 95 -20.66 -10.94 3.17
CA ILE A 95 -20.57 -10.64 4.61
C ILE A 95 -19.94 -11.85 5.34
N GLY A 96 -18.89 -11.58 6.13
CA GLY A 96 -18.17 -12.61 6.86
C GLY A 96 -17.04 -13.27 6.08
N GLU A 97 -16.87 -12.96 4.79
CA GLU A 97 -15.81 -13.51 3.98
C GLU A 97 -14.64 -12.53 3.88
N MET A 98 -13.42 -13.07 3.83
CA MET A 98 -12.23 -12.24 3.66
C MET A 98 -12.18 -11.64 2.26
N VAL A 99 -11.93 -10.35 2.20
CA VAL A 99 -11.71 -9.61 0.94
C VAL A 99 -10.25 -9.18 0.92
N PHE A 100 -9.53 -9.52 -0.14
CA PHE A 100 -8.11 -9.23 -0.28
C PHE A 100 -7.90 -8.08 -1.24
N PHE A 101 -7.06 -7.14 -0.84
CA PHE A 101 -6.64 -6.00 -1.66
C PHE A 101 -5.19 -6.22 -2.02
N THR A 102 -4.93 -6.44 -3.31
CA THR A 102 -3.60 -6.84 -3.80
C THR A 102 -3.18 -5.97 -4.97
N ASN A 103 -1.91 -6.07 -5.33
CA ASN A 103 -1.34 -5.30 -6.45
C ASN A 103 -1.68 -3.82 -6.36
N ILE A 104 -1.58 -3.27 -5.16
CA ILE A 104 -1.89 -1.86 -4.91
C ILE A 104 -0.70 -1.03 -5.37
N THR A 105 -0.92 -0.16 -6.34
CA THR A 105 0.11 0.72 -6.86
C THR A 105 -0.27 2.18 -6.65
N ALA A 106 0.73 3.00 -6.40
CA ALA A 106 0.56 4.44 -6.23
C ALA A 106 1.63 5.18 -7.03
N VAL A 107 1.29 6.37 -7.48
CA VAL A 107 2.19 7.22 -8.25
C VAL A 107 2.27 8.61 -7.63
N ASN A 108 3.42 9.27 -7.78
CA ASN A 108 3.61 10.64 -7.34
C ASN A 108 3.58 11.61 -8.54
N ASN A 109 3.83 12.89 -8.28
CA ASN A 109 3.82 13.92 -9.32
C ASN A 109 4.92 13.76 -10.36
N LEU A 110 5.95 12.96 -10.06
CA LEU A 110 7.05 12.67 -10.98
C LEU A 110 6.84 11.38 -11.75
N ASN A 111 5.63 10.81 -11.67
CA ASN A 111 5.28 9.51 -12.28
C ASN A 111 6.10 8.34 -11.75
N GLU A 112 6.68 8.49 -10.57
CA GLU A 112 7.32 7.37 -9.89
C GLU A 112 6.25 6.47 -9.27
N ARG A 113 6.36 5.17 -9.52
CA ARG A 113 5.37 4.18 -9.05
C ARG A 113 5.94 3.35 -7.92
N ILE A 114 5.12 3.13 -6.90
CA ILE A 114 5.46 2.25 -5.79
C ILE A 114 4.37 1.19 -5.64
N PHE A 115 4.76 0.04 -5.09
CA PHE A 115 3.83 -1.02 -4.71
C PHE A 115 3.61 -0.96 -3.21
N LEU A 116 2.35 -1.01 -2.80
CA LEU A 116 2.00 -0.99 -1.38
C LEU A 116 1.71 -2.42 -0.91
N THR A 117 1.82 -2.61 0.40
CA THR A 117 1.60 -3.91 1.02
C THR A 117 0.16 -4.37 0.84
N PRO A 118 -0.10 -5.61 0.38
CA PRO A 118 -1.45 -6.14 0.33
C PRO A 118 -2.07 -6.24 1.73
N PHE A 119 -3.39 -6.13 1.80
CA PHE A 119 -4.10 -6.28 3.07
C PHE A 119 -5.45 -6.94 2.83
N SER A 120 -6.10 -7.36 3.92
CA SER A 120 -7.40 -8.01 3.84
C SER A 120 -8.34 -7.48 4.91
N LEU A 121 -9.62 -7.44 4.57
CA LEU A 121 -10.68 -7.02 5.49
C LEU A 121 -11.83 -8.02 5.40
N THR A 122 -12.58 -8.14 6.48
CA THR A 122 -13.77 -9.01 6.52
C THR A 122 -15.00 -8.12 6.71
N PRO A 123 -15.82 -7.95 5.66
CA PRO A 123 -17.02 -7.11 5.81
C PRO A 123 -18.02 -7.74 6.76
N ILE A 124 -18.55 -6.93 7.66
CA ILE A 124 -19.64 -7.34 8.56
C ILE A 124 -20.76 -6.31 8.50
N LYS A 125 -21.93 -6.71 8.91
CA LYS A 125 -23.06 -5.80 9.07
C LYS A 125 -23.11 -5.32 10.51
N ASN A 126 -23.38 -4.04 10.66
CA ASN A 126 -23.60 -3.48 11.97
C ASN A 126 -25.00 -3.88 12.44
N GLU A 127 -25.06 -4.63 13.53
CA GLU A 127 -26.32 -5.15 14.04
C GLU A 127 -27.05 -4.17 14.94
N LYS A 128 -27.42 -3.05 14.40
CA LYS A 128 -28.24 -2.14 15.19
C LYS A 128 -29.38 -1.59 14.40
#